data_e8085a99dbb6df65cb8ef37984063008
#
_entry.id   e8085a99dbb6df65cb8ef37984063008
#
_cell.length_a   1.000
_cell.length_b   1.000
_cell.length_c   1.000
_cell.angle_alpha   90.00
_cell.angle_beta   90.00
_cell.angle_gamma   90.00
#
_symmetry.space_group_name_H-M   'P 1'
#
loop_
_entity.id
_entity.type
_entity.pdbx_description
1 polymer ?
#
loop_
_entity_poly.entity_id
_entity_poly.type
_entity_poly.pdbx_seq_one_letter_code
_entity_poly.pdbx_strand_id
1 'polypeptide(L)'
;MIVQNLFDSSGNWIAFRAGSHVYSPDGDWIGWLPWNDDDVVDTHGRYLGTIFYGNRLYHVLGKPYRGYPGYPVYPGYPGYPGYPGYAGYSPLPPGTRDVAFSTSTR
;
A
#
# COMPACT_ATOMS: atom_id res chain seq x y z
N MET A 1 9.29 -0.34 -16.27
CA MET A 1 8.12 -0.37 -15.38
C MET A 1 8.13 0.85 -14.48
N ILE A 2 6.99 1.50 -14.34
CA ILE A 2 6.88 2.65 -13.49
C ILE A 2 6.49 2.18 -12.09
N VAL A 3 7.26 2.59 -11.11
CA VAL A 3 7.03 2.22 -9.71
C VAL A 3 6.64 3.47 -8.95
N GLN A 4 5.59 3.36 -8.14
CA GLN A 4 5.17 4.43 -7.24
C GLN A 4 5.54 4.01 -5.82
N ASN A 5 6.50 4.68 -5.23
CA ASN A 5 6.92 4.37 -3.87
C ASN A 5 5.93 4.94 -2.87
N LEU A 6 5.66 4.18 -1.81
CA LEU A 6 4.66 4.53 -0.80
C LEU A 6 5.34 4.60 0.56
N PHE A 7 5.03 5.67 1.30
CA PHE A 7 5.68 5.98 2.57
C PHE A 7 4.64 6.12 3.67
N ASP A 8 5.06 5.94 4.90
CA ASP A 8 4.20 6.22 6.05
C ASP A 8 4.28 7.72 6.41
N SER A 9 3.59 8.12 7.47
CA SER A 9 3.57 9.53 7.87
C SER A 9 4.93 10.03 8.31
N SER A 10 5.78 9.15 8.80
CA SER A 10 7.12 9.52 9.21
C SER A 10 8.10 9.60 8.05
N GLY A 11 7.68 9.20 6.86
CA GLY A 11 8.56 9.22 5.69
C GLY A 11 9.33 7.94 5.44
N ASN A 12 9.02 6.88 6.18
CA ASN A 12 9.67 5.59 5.97
C ASN A 12 9.07 4.90 4.76
N TRP A 13 9.91 4.27 3.96
CA TRP A 13 9.46 3.53 2.80
C TRP A 13 8.84 2.21 3.24
N ILE A 14 7.54 2.05 3.00
CA ILE A 14 6.80 0.89 3.49
C ILE A 14 6.29 -0.02 2.39
N ALA A 15 6.22 0.46 1.15
CA ALA A 15 5.69 -0.32 0.04
C ALA A 15 6.02 0.34 -1.27
N PHE A 16 5.77 -0.37 -2.38
CA PHE A 16 5.73 0.26 -3.69
C PHE A 16 4.63 -0.37 -4.53
N ARG A 17 4.11 0.42 -5.45
CA ARG A 17 3.05 0.00 -6.34
C ARG A 17 3.63 -0.15 -7.74
N ALA A 18 3.29 -1.24 -8.40
CA ALA A 18 3.60 -1.45 -9.81
C ALA A 18 2.30 -1.89 -10.49
N GLY A 19 1.76 -1.03 -11.34
CA GLY A 19 0.45 -1.27 -11.93
C GLY A 19 -0.63 -1.27 -10.87
N SER A 20 -1.42 -2.33 -10.80
CA SER A 20 -2.48 -2.48 -9.81
C SER A 20 -2.06 -3.29 -8.61
N HIS A 21 -0.79 -3.58 -8.45
CA HIS A 21 -0.30 -4.45 -7.38
C HIS A 21 0.62 -3.68 -6.45
N VAL A 22 0.59 -4.05 -5.17
CA VAL A 22 1.38 -3.37 -4.13
C VAL A 22 2.27 -4.41 -3.46
N TYR A 23 3.51 -4.05 -3.27
CA TYR A 23 4.55 -4.94 -2.74
C TYR A 23 5.25 -4.30 -1.55
N SER A 24 5.76 -5.14 -0.66
CA SER A 24 6.67 -4.66 0.39
C SER A 24 7.99 -4.21 -0.26
N PRO A 25 8.84 -3.50 0.47
CA PRO A 25 10.17 -3.14 -0.07
C PRO A 25 10.99 -4.32 -0.54
N ASP A 26 10.77 -5.50 0.05
CA ASP A 26 11.49 -6.71 -0.35
C ASP A 26 10.89 -7.39 -1.58
N GLY A 27 9.79 -6.87 -2.10
CA GLY A 27 9.15 -7.46 -3.26
C GLY A 27 8.08 -8.47 -2.95
N ASP A 28 7.69 -8.62 -1.70
CA ASP A 28 6.60 -9.51 -1.35
C ASP A 28 5.27 -8.86 -1.72
N TRP A 29 4.41 -9.62 -2.37
CA TRP A 29 3.11 -9.11 -2.78
C TRP A 29 2.22 -8.99 -1.55
N ILE A 30 1.76 -7.77 -1.24
CA ILE A 30 0.98 -7.50 -0.03
C ILE A 30 -0.43 -6.99 -0.31
N GLY A 31 -0.72 -6.57 -1.53
CA GLY A 31 -2.06 -6.09 -1.83
C GLY A 31 -2.23 -5.69 -3.27
N TRP A 32 -3.40 -5.16 -3.58
CA TRP A 32 -3.71 -4.73 -4.94
C TRP A 32 -4.83 -3.69 -4.91
N LEU A 33 -5.09 -3.07 -6.06
CA LEU A 33 -6.10 -2.02 -6.19
C LEU A 33 -7.22 -2.53 -7.11
N PRO A 34 -8.23 -3.20 -6.55
CA PRO A 34 -9.24 -3.86 -7.39
C PRO A 34 -10.26 -2.93 -8.05
N TRP A 35 -10.42 -1.71 -7.51
CA TRP A 35 -11.45 -0.81 -8.00
C TRP A 35 -10.91 0.33 -8.86
N ASN A 36 -9.64 0.25 -9.22
CA ASN A 36 -9.02 1.23 -10.11
C ASN A 36 -9.08 2.66 -9.55
N ASP A 37 -8.94 2.78 -8.24
CA ASP A 37 -8.84 4.05 -7.55
C ASP A 37 -7.66 3.98 -6.59
N ASP A 38 -7.71 4.70 -5.46
CA ASP A 38 -6.60 4.74 -4.52
C ASP A 38 -6.74 3.77 -3.36
N ASP A 39 -7.82 3.00 -3.30
CA ASP A 39 -8.02 2.05 -2.21
C ASP A 39 -7.27 0.76 -2.47
N VAL A 40 -6.50 0.33 -1.49
CA VAL A 40 -5.69 -0.89 -1.55
C VAL A 40 -6.31 -1.93 -0.63
N VAL A 41 -6.47 -3.15 -1.12
CA VAL A 41 -6.88 -4.29 -0.29
C VAL A 41 -5.70 -5.24 -0.17
N ASP A 42 -5.68 -6.04 0.90
CA ASP A 42 -4.62 -7.03 1.06
C ASP A 42 -4.91 -8.24 0.16
N THR A 43 -4.05 -9.26 0.23
CA THR A 43 -4.19 -10.42 -0.65
C THR A 43 -5.40 -11.28 -0.30
N HIS A 44 -6.05 -11.04 0.85
CA HIS A 44 -7.27 -11.73 1.25
C HIS A 44 -8.52 -10.87 0.99
N GLY A 45 -8.37 -9.71 0.36
CA GLY A 45 -9.49 -8.86 0.00
C GLY A 45 -9.94 -7.90 1.09
N ARG A 46 -9.19 -7.79 2.18
CA ARG A 46 -9.54 -6.86 3.25
C ARG A 46 -8.90 -5.51 3.00
N TYR A 47 -9.61 -4.45 3.38
CA TYR A 47 -9.09 -3.09 3.18
C TYR A 47 -7.78 -2.89 3.93
N LEU A 48 -6.76 -2.46 3.23
CA LEU A 48 -5.44 -2.22 3.82
C LEU A 48 -5.20 -0.73 4.04
N GLY A 49 -5.45 0.08 3.06
CA GLY A 49 -5.22 1.50 3.16
C GLY A 49 -5.55 2.23 1.87
N THR A 50 -5.35 3.53 1.88
CA THR A 50 -5.63 4.39 0.74
C THR A 50 -4.39 5.21 0.42
N ILE A 51 -4.11 5.41 -0.86
CA ILE A 51 -2.96 6.19 -1.28
C ILE A 51 -3.34 7.67 -1.29
N PHE A 52 -2.58 8.47 -0.53
CA PHE A 52 -2.76 9.92 -0.45
C PHE A 52 -1.57 10.61 -1.11
N TYR A 53 -1.84 11.72 -1.76
CA TYR A 53 -0.79 12.60 -2.32
C TYR A 53 0.15 11.87 -3.28
N GLY A 54 -0.27 10.75 -3.82
CA GLY A 54 0.53 9.97 -4.75
C GLY A 54 1.67 9.17 -4.14
N ASN A 55 1.98 9.35 -2.86
CA ASN A 55 3.12 8.65 -2.28
C ASN A 55 2.95 8.25 -0.81
N ARG A 56 1.75 8.38 -0.25
CA ARG A 56 1.53 8.01 1.16
C ARG A 56 0.46 6.95 1.22
N LEU A 57 0.70 5.91 2.01
CA LEU A 57 -0.30 4.86 2.22
C LEU A 57 -0.77 4.92 3.66
N TYR A 58 -2.00 5.37 3.86
CA TYR A 58 -2.61 5.51 5.18
C TYR A 58 -3.87 4.69 5.26
N HIS A 59 -4.19 4.22 6.47
CA HIS A 59 -5.43 3.48 6.72
C HIS A 59 -6.52 4.47 7.14
N VAL A 60 -7.61 4.53 6.39
CA VAL A 60 -8.74 5.41 6.72
C VAL A 60 -9.63 4.68 7.70
N LEU A 61 -9.85 5.27 8.89
CA LEU A 61 -10.70 4.70 9.91
C LEU A 61 -12.16 4.82 9.49
N GLY A 62 -12.96 3.80 9.78
CA GLY A 62 -14.38 3.83 9.44
C GLY A 62 -14.67 3.69 7.96
N LYS A 63 -13.74 3.21 7.17
CA LYS A 63 -13.96 3.04 5.73
C LYS A 63 -15.08 2.03 5.49
N PRO A 64 -16.11 2.37 4.70
CA PRO A 64 -17.20 1.44 4.45
C PRO A 64 -16.71 0.22 3.68
N TYR A 65 -17.35 -0.92 3.95
CA TYR A 65 -17.05 -2.14 3.21
C TYR A 65 -17.53 -1.98 1.77
N ARG A 66 -16.66 -2.24 0.82
CA ARG A 66 -16.96 -2.04 -0.60
C ARG A 66 -17.38 -3.31 -1.31
N GLY A 67 -17.53 -4.39 -0.60
CA GLY A 67 -17.86 -5.66 -1.20
C GLY A 67 -16.63 -6.48 -1.50
N TYR A 68 -16.84 -7.67 -2.02
CA TYR A 68 -15.76 -8.58 -2.31
C TYR A 68 -15.05 -8.15 -3.58
N PRO A 69 -13.75 -7.92 -3.55
CA PRO A 69 -13.04 -7.40 -4.72
C PRO A 69 -12.68 -8.46 -5.77
N GLY A 70 -12.96 -9.72 -5.51
CA GLY A 70 -12.57 -10.79 -6.40
C GLY A 70 -11.20 -11.36 -6.03
N TYR A 71 -10.74 -12.29 -6.82
CA TYR A 71 -9.45 -12.92 -6.59
C TYR A 71 -8.42 -12.31 -7.52
N PRO A 72 -7.36 -11.74 -6.99
CA PRO A 72 -6.28 -11.27 -7.86
C PRO A 72 -5.45 -12.45 -8.32
N VAL A 73 -4.83 -12.30 -9.48
CA VAL A 73 -3.86 -13.27 -9.94
C VAL A 73 -2.52 -12.87 -9.33
N TYR A 74 -1.80 -13.82 -8.77
CA TYR A 74 -0.49 -13.53 -8.20
C TYR A 74 0.42 -12.93 -9.28
N PRO A 75 0.95 -11.74 -9.07
CA PRO A 75 1.66 -11.03 -10.12
C PRO A 75 3.12 -11.46 -10.30
N GLY A 76 3.62 -12.31 -9.43
CA GLY A 76 5.02 -12.69 -9.46
C GLY A 76 5.92 -11.69 -8.75
N TYR A 77 7.19 -11.98 -8.69
CA TYR A 77 8.15 -11.11 -8.05
C TYR A 77 8.49 -9.95 -8.99
N PRO A 78 8.32 -8.71 -8.55
CA PRO A 78 8.51 -7.56 -9.44
C PRO A 78 9.95 -7.11 -9.57
N GLY A 79 10.85 -7.66 -8.79
CA GLY A 79 12.20 -7.16 -8.67
C GLY A 79 12.30 -6.06 -7.63
N TYR A 80 13.51 -5.77 -7.20
CA TYR A 80 13.75 -4.73 -6.20
C TYR A 80 13.87 -3.38 -6.92
N PRO A 81 13.04 -2.40 -6.57
CA PRO A 81 13.07 -1.12 -7.30
C PRO A 81 14.19 -0.18 -6.87
N GLY A 82 14.90 -0.50 -5.81
CA GLY A 82 15.91 0.38 -5.23
C GLY A 82 15.33 1.25 -4.12
N TYR A 83 16.15 1.54 -3.13
CA TYR A 83 15.69 2.34 -2.01
C TYR A 83 15.48 3.79 -2.46
N PRO A 84 14.27 4.34 -2.32
CA PRO A 84 13.97 5.67 -2.83
C PRO A 84 14.43 6.82 -1.91
N GLY A 85 14.89 6.52 -0.74
CA GLY A 85 15.26 7.54 0.22
C GLY A 85 14.14 7.84 1.19
N TYR A 86 14.43 8.74 2.12
CA TYR A 86 13.49 9.17 3.13
C TYR A 86 12.58 10.26 2.56
N ALA A 87 11.28 10.12 2.74
CA ALA A 87 10.33 11.05 2.13
C ALA A 87 9.96 12.25 2.99
N GLY A 88 10.39 12.27 4.23
CA GLY A 88 10.04 13.34 5.14
C GLY A 88 8.69 13.12 5.81
N TYR A 89 8.43 13.89 6.85
CA TYR A 89 7.19 13.78 7.62
C TYR A 89 6.03 14.38 6.84
N SER A 90 4.90 13.70 6.87
CA SER A 90 3.66 14.22 6.32
C SER A 90 2.55 13.93 7.33
N PRO A 91 1.91 14.95 7.89
CA PRO A 91 0.90 14.73 8.92
C PRO A 91 -0.24 13.86 8.40
N LEU A 92 -0.75 13.00 9.28
CA LEU A 92 -1.89 12.17 8.94
C LEU A 92 -3.14 13.04 8.80
N PRO A 93 -3.91 12.90 7.74
CA PRO A 93 -5.21 13.57 7.66
C PRO A 93 -6.12 13.09 8.78
N PRO A 94 -7.11 13.90 9.20
CA PRO A 94 -8.06 13.45 10.22
C PRO A 94 -8.72 12.13 9.83
N GLY A 95 -8.87 11.24 10.78
CA GLY A 95 -9.50 9.95 10.52
C GLY A 95 -8.62 8.92 9.85
N THR A 96 -7.31 9.15 9.84
CA THR A 96 -6.37 8.18 9.26
C THR A 96 -5.31 7.78 10.27
N ARG A 97 -4.65 6.67 10.01
CA ARG A 97 -3.47 6.23 10.75
C ARG A 97 -2.53 5.53 9.79
N ASP A 98 -1.31 5.33 10.23
CA ASP A 98 -0.36 4.56 9.42
C ASP A 98 -0.82 3.11 9.30
N VAL A 99 -0.52 2.49 8.16
CA VAL A 99 -0.90 1.10 7.93
C VAL A 99 -0.05 0.21 8.82
N ALA A 100 -0.71 -0.74 9.48
CA ALA A 100 -0.03 -1.73 10.29
C ALA A 100 0.04 -3.02 9.50
N PHE A 101 1.25 -3.49 9.20
CA PHE A 101 1.44 -4.73 8.46
C PHE A 101 1.64 -5.87 9.44
N SER A 102 0.82 -6.89 9.32
CA SER A 102 0.89 -8.01 10.25
C SER A 102 2.11 -8.87 10.05
N THR A 103 2.83 -8.66 8.98
CA THR A 103 3.99 -9.47 8.70
C THR A 103 5.22 -9.04 9.44
N SER A 104 5.12 -8.04 10.22
CA SER A 104 6.30 -7.52 10.89
C SER A 104 6.86 -8.43 11.91
N THR A 105 6.25 -9.51 12.11
CA THR A 105 6.85 -10.35 13.04
C THR A 105 8.09 -10.81 12.53
N ARG A 106 8.76 -10.98 13.01
CA ARG A 106 9.92 -11.49 12.54
C ARG A 106 10.69 -11.67 13.63
#